data_6fcf9d1b547453750ac4ab9515719228
#
_entry.id   6fcf9d1b547453750ac4ab9515719228
#
_cell.length_a   1.000
_cell.length_b   1.000
_cell.length_c   1.000
_cell.angle_alpha   90.00
_cell.angle_beta   90.00
_cell.angle_gamma   90.00
#
_symmetry.space_group_name_H-M   'P 1'
#
loop_
_entity.id
_entity.type
_entity.pdbx_description
1 polymer ?
#
loop_
_entity_poly.entity_id
_entity_poly.type
_entity_poly.pdbx_seq_one_letter_code
_entity_poly.pdbx_strand_id
1 'polypeptide(L)'
;IVEVDGADAVTFPVKDVFDNADAARRLLLQSGQWAMMRQRPFDIVPGADAQFRDIFVTGFDLAPLAVSQKHFSDADTDALTAGVKLLGLLTSGNVYVSRNKEMKLPDLRGAVMVDIDGPYPASNAGTMIAAVKPVNKGETVATLSLATLRRIGNLALTGRLDCSTTVAVTGSEVK
;
A
#
# COMPACT_ATOMS: atom_id res chain seq x y z
N ILE A 1 -20.13 4.03 -21.55
CA ILE A 1 -18.97 4.95 -21.36
C ILE A 1 -19.51 6.12 -20.54
N VAL A 2 -18.93 6.34 -19.38
CA VAL A 2 -19.25 7.52 -18.57
C VAL A 2 -18.12 8.51 -18.82
N GLU A 3 -18.43 9.63 -19.46
CA GLU A 3 -17.51 10.75 -19.57
C GLU A 3 -17.59 11.54 -18.26
N VAL A 4 -16.44 11.70 -17.61
CA VAL A 4 -16.27 12.56 -16.43
C VAL A 4 -15.60 13.84 -16.91
N ASP A 5 -16.32 14.95 -16.85
CA ASP A 5 -15.80 16.25 -17.28
C ASP A 5 -14.75 16.85 -16.33
N GLY A 6 -14.46 16.18 -15.23
CA GLY A 6 -13.42 16.57 -14.26
C GLY A 6 -13.75 17.81 -13.42
N ALA A 7 -14.94 18.40 -13.61
CA ALA A 7 -15.32 19.62 -12.91
C ALA A 7 -15.58 19.41 -11.41
N ASP A 8 -15.96 18.19 -11.00
CA ASP A 8 -16.36 17.85 -9.63
C ASP A 8 -15.31 17.01 -8.85
N ALA A 9 -14.03 17.22 -9.14
CA ALA A 9 -12.98 16.50 -8.42
C ALA A 9 -12.90 16.93 -6.94
N VAL A 10 -13.12 15.98 -6.02
CA VAL A 10 -12.95 16.20 -4.58
C VAL A 10 -11.47 16.36 -4.26
N THR A 11 -11.11 17.44 -3.57
CA THR A 11 -9.77 17.65 -3.03
C THR A 11 -9.77 17.50 -1.53
N PHE A 12 -8.86 16.69 -1.01
CA PHE A 12 -8.71 16.44 0.41
C PHE A 12 -7.66 17.38 1.02
N PRO A 13 -7.86 17.85 2.27
CA PRO A 13 -6.86 18.65 2.94
C PRO A 13 -5.64 17.80 3.31
N VAL A 14 -4.47 18.19 2.81
CA VAL A 14 -3.18 17.47 3.05
C VAL A 14 -2.24 18.27 3.97
N LYS A 15 -2.74 19.28 4.65
CA LYS A 15 -1.95 20.04 5.62
C LYS A 15 -1.55 19.13 6.80
N ASP A 16 -0.28 19.18 7.16
CA ASP A 16 0.32 18.49 8.31
C ASP A 16 0.21 16.95 8.29
N VAL A 17 -0.15 16.33 7.16
CA VAL A 17 -0.34 14.86 7.05
C VAL A 17 0.95 14.06 7.20
N PHE A 18 2.10 14.69 7.05
CA PHE A 18 3.41 14.05 7.21
C PHE A 18 4.07 14.28 8.58
N ASP A 19 3.42 15.04 9.44
CA ASP A 19 3.97 15.43 10.74
C ASP A 19 2.99 15.14 11.89
N ASN A 20 1.74 14.78 11.57
CA ASN A 20 0.69 14.53 12.56
C ASN A 20 -0.08 13.22 12.22
N ALA A 21 0.01 12.24 13.12
CA ALA A 21 -0.66 10.94 12.97
C ALA A 21 -2.19 11.06 12.87
N ASP A 22 -2.80 11.99 13.58
CA ASP A 22 -4.26 12.20 13.52
C ASP A 22 -4.68 12.83 12.19
N ALA A 23 -3.86 13.73 11.63
CA ALA A 23 -4.11 14.28 10.29
C ALA A 23 -3.98 13.19 9.21
N ALA A 24 -2.94 12.37 9.29
CA ALA A 24 -2.75 11.22 8.41
C ALA A 24 -3.93 10.24 8.49
N ARG A 25 -4.35 9.88 9.69
CA ARG A 25 -5.50 9.00 9.93
C ARG A 25 -6.80 9.58 9.36
N ARG A 26 -7.10 10.85 9.65
CA ARG A 26 -8.28 11.53 9.08
C ARG A 26 -8.28 11.53 7.57
N LEU A 27 -7.15 11.82 6.93
CA LEU A 27 -7.03 11.78 5.47
C LEU A 27 -7.40 10.41 4.92
N LEU A 28 -6.86 9.33 5.50
CA LEU A 28 -7.14 7.97 5.05
C LEU A 28 -8.60 7.55 5.27
N LEU A 29 -9.21 7.96 6.39
CA LEU A 29 -10.62 7.69 6.69
C LEU A 29 -11.54 8.45 5.72
N GLN A 30 -11.33 9.75 5.53
CA GLN A 30 -12.16 10.59 4.68
C GLN A 30 -12.07 10.21 3.20
N SER A 31 -10.88 9.79 2.75
CA SER A 31 -10.67 9.36 1.36
C SER A 31 -11.06 7.90 1.09
N GLY A 32 -11.45 7.14 2.12
CA GLY A 32 -11.75 5.71 2.01
C GLY A 32 -10.51 4.80 1.92
N GLN A 33 -9.30 5.35 1.91
CA GLN A 33 -8.07 4.56 1.79
C GLN A 33 -7.80 3.71 3.04
N TRP A 34 -8.36 4.08 4.18
CA TRP A 34 -8.31 3.27 5.40
C TRP A 34 -8.93 1.88 5.20
N ALA A 35 -10.04 1.79 4.46
CA ALA A 35 -10.72 0.53 4.17
C ALA A 35 -9.93 -0.41 3.23
N MET A 36 -8.90 0.10 2.55
CA MET A 36 -8.01 -0.72 1.72
C MET A 36 -6.94 -1.45 2.52
N MET A 37 -6.82 -1.15 3.81
CA MET A 37 -5.93 -1.85 4.73
C MET A 37 -6.64 -3.07 5.32
N ARG A 38 -5.86 -4.09 5.71
CA ARG A 38 -6.35 -5.27 6.41
C ARG A 38 -5.61 -5.45 7.72
N GLN A 39 -6.36 -5.58 8.80
CA GLN A 39 -5.82 -5.85 10.12
C GLN A 39 -5.62 -7.34 10.32
N ARG A 40 -4.41 -7.75 10.66
CA ARG A 40 -4.10 -9.14 10.99
C ARG A 40 -4.01 -9.33 12.51
N PRO A 41 -4.36 -10.53 12.98
CA PRO A 41 -4.49 -11.80 12.26
C PRO A 41 -5.87 -12.07 11.62
N PHE A 42 -6.89 -11.27 11.89
CA PHE A 42 -8.28 -11.60 11.55
C PHE A 42 -8.70 -11.23 10.10
N ASP A 43 -7.83 -10.55 9.36
CA ASP A 43 -8.06 -10.09 7.97
C ASP A 43 -9.32 -9.22 7.80
N ILE A 44 -9.56 -8.35 8.74
CA ILE A 44 -10.69 -7.42 8.76
C ILE A 44 -10.26 -6.01 8.38
N VAL A 45 -11.21 -5.15 8.04
CA VAL A 45 -10.96 -3.70 7.94
C VAL A 45 -10.67 -3.16 9.35
N PRO A 46 -9.58 -2.41 9.54
CA PRO A 46 -9.25 -1.87 10.85
C PRO A 46 -10.32 -0.91 11.37
N GLY A 47 -10.58 -0.93 12.68
CA GLY A 47 -11.33 0.14 13.33
C GLY A 47 -10.67 1.51 13.11
N ALA A 48 -11.44 2.58 13.17
CA ALA A 48 -10.92 3.93 12.90
C ALA A 48 -9.82 4.38 13.90
N ASP A 49 -9.79 3.78 15.07
CA ASP A 49 -8.85 4.02 16.17
C ASP A 49 -7.74 2.95 16.28
N ALA A 50 -7.72 1.97 15.35
CA ALA A 50 -6.78 0.86 15.40
C ALA A 50 -5.33 1.34 15.49
N GLN A 51 -4.54 0.65 16.33
CA GLN A 51 -3.11 0.84 16.49
C GLN A 51 -2.39 -0.37 15.92
N PHE A 52 -1.30 -0.14 15.20
CA PHE A 52 -0.55 -1.22 14.57
C PHE A 52 0.86 -1.28 15.17
N ARG A 53 1.29 -2.52 15.48
CA ARG A 53 2.69 -2.77 15.85
C ARG A 53 3.62 -2.50 14.67
N ASP A 54 3.25 -3.02 13.49
CA ASP A 54 3.98 -2.86 12.22
C ASP A 54 2.98 -2.82 11.06
N ILE A 55 3.44 -2.32 9.90
CA ILE A 55 2.67 -2.33 8.65
C ILE A 55 3.45 -3.10 7.59
N PHE A 56 2.78 -4.02 6.89
CA PHE A 56 3.38 -4.85 5.84
C PHE A 56 2.76 -4.52 4.48
N VAL A 57 3.60 -4.14 3.54
CA VAL A 57 3.21 -3.84 2.15
C VAL A 57 3.66 -4.96 1.25
N THR A 58 2.70 -5.62 0.58
CA THR A 58 3.02 -6.61 -0.46
C THR A 58 3.35 -5.91 -1.75
N GLY A 59 4.61 -6.04 -2.20
CA GLY A 59 5.12 -5.33 -3.37
C GLY A 59 4.76 -6.00 -4.70
N PHE A 60 4.48 -7.30 -4.68
CA PHE A 60 4.19 -8.10 -5.87
C PHE A 60 3.21 -9.22 -5.56
N ASP A 61 2.61 -9.77 -6.61
CA ASP A 61 1.70 -10.91 -6.54
C ASP A 61 2.19 -12.00 -7.50
N LEU A 62 2.23 -13.22 -7.02
CA LEU A 62 2.59 -14.43 -7.79
C LEU A 62 1.36 -15.27 -8.15
N ALA A 63 0.16 -14.80 -7.85
CA ALA A 63 -1.07 -15.50 -8.26
C ALA A 63 -1.17 -15.58 -9.78
N PRO A 64 -1.77 -16.64 -10.32
CA PRO A 64 -2.02 -16.76 -11.75
C PRO A 64 -2.76 -15.52 -12.29
N LEU A 65 -2.30 -14.99 -13.43
CA LEU A 65 -2.84 -13.79 -14.08
C LEU A 65 -2.68 -12.48 -13.29
N ALA A 66 -1.92 -12.47 -12.21
CA ALA A 66 -1.60 -11.23 -11.51
C ALA A 66 -0.77 -10.30 -12.40
N VAL A 67 -1.09 -9.01 -12.36
CA VAL A 67 -0.30 -7.98 -13.03
C VAL A 67 0.98 -7.74 -12.26
N SER A 68 2.12 -7.96 -12.92
CA SER A 68 3.44 -7.72 -12.33
C SER A 68 3.97 -6.36 -12.79
N GLN A 69 4.09 -5.43 -11.85
CA GLN A 69 4.77 -4.16 -12.10
C GLN A 69 6.28 -4.34 -11.92
N LYS A 70 7.05 -4.24 -13.03
CA LYS A 70 8.50 -4.44 -13.02
C LYS A 70 9.30 -3.12 -13.01
N HIS A 71 8.68 -2.03 -13.42
CA HIS A 71 9.32 -0.72 -13.56
C HIS A 71 8.52 0.35 -12.82
N PHE A 72 9.26 1.26 -12.20
CA PHE A 72 8.73 2.38 -11.45
C PHE A 72 9.34 3.68 -11.99
N SER A 73 8.51 4.68 -12.27
CA SER A 73 8.98 6.03 -12.59
C SER A 73 9.47 6.76 -11.33
N ASP A 74 10.11 7.90 -11.51
CA ASP A 74 10.50 8.75 -10.38
C ASP A 74 9.25 9.22 -9.61
N ALA A 75 8.17 9.56 -10.31
CA ALA A 75 6.89 9.93 -9.70
C ALA A 75 6.27 8.78 -8.87
N ASP A 76 6.37 7.52 -9.33
CA ASP A 76 5.95 6.36 -8.55
C ASP A 76 6.79 6.22 -7.28
N THR A 77 8.11 6.42 -7.39
CA THR A 77 9.04 6.34 -6.25
C THR A 77 8.76 7.42 -5.22
N ASP A 78 8.48 8.65 -5.65
CA ASP A 78 8.10 9.76 -4.76
C ASP A 78 6.79 9.46 -4.04
N ALA A 79 5.79 8.97 -4.78
CA ALA A 79 4.51 8.59 -4.20
C ALA A 79 4.66 7.43 -3.19
N LEU A 80 5.41 6.38 -3.52
CA LEU A 80 5.66 5.27 -2.61
C LEU A 80 6.38 5.73 -1.34
N THR A 81 7.39 6.59 -1.48
CA THR A 81 8.14 7.16 -0.35
C THR A 81 7.24 8.03 0.54
N ALA A 82 6.39 8.86 -0.06
CA ALA A 82 5.39 9.65 0.66
C ALA A 82 4.39 8.76 1.41
N GLY A 83 3.94 7.68 0.77
CA GLY A 83 3.07 6.68 1.39
C GLY A 83 3.73 6.00 2.60
N VAL A 84 5.00 5.60 2.48
CA VAL A 84 5.78 5.03 3.59
C VAL A 84 5.89 6.03 4.75
N LYS A 85 6.23 7.29 4.46
CA LYS A 85 6.33 8.34 5.49
C LYS A 85 5.01 8.52 6.24
N LEU A 86 3.88 8.59 5.51
CA LEU A 86 2.55 8.73 6.12
C LEU A 86 2.19 7.51 6.97
N LEU A 87 2.37 6.30 6.45
CA LEU A 87 2.07 5.07 7.19
C LEU A 87 2.97 4.89 8.41
N GLY A 88 4.21 5.36 8.37
CA GLY A 88 5.12 5.37 9.51
C GLY A 88 4.59 6.14 10.72
N LEU A 89 3.71 7.12 10.53
CA LEU A 89 3.03 7.82 11.63
C LEU A 89 1.93 6.99 12.30
N LEU A 90 1.45 5.93 11.65
CA LEU A 90 0.33 5.11 12.11
C LEU A 90 0.76 3.80 12.78
N THR A 91 2.06 3.57 12.89
CA THR A 91 2.63 2.39 13.53
C THR A 91 3.66 2.76 14.58
N SER A 92 3.77 1.95 15.62
CA SER A 92 4.84 2.10 16.62
C SER A 92 6.16 1.41 16.21
N GLY A 93 6.13 0.62 15.14
CA GLY A 93 7.29 -0.13 14.64
C GLY A 93 7.69 0.29 13.23
N ASN A 94 7.75 -0.67 12.31
CA ASN A 94 8.28 -0.47 10.98
C ASN A 94 7.21 -0.62 9.89
N VAL A 95 7.46 0.02 8.74
CA VAL A 95 6.78 -0.26 7.48
C VAL A 95 7.68 -1.18 6.67
N TYR A 96 7.27 -2.42 6.48
CA TYR A 96 7.97 -3.42 5.68
C TYR A 96 7.42 -3.41 4.26
N VAL A 97 8.27 -3.42 3.25
CA VAL A 97 7.86 -3.47 1.84
C VAL A 97 8.55 -4.65 1.16
N SER A 98 7.77 -5.61 0.68
CA SER A 98 8.33 -6.75 -0.04
C SER A 98 8.62 -6.42 -1.50
N ARG A 99 9.70 -7.01 -2.02
CA ARG A 99 10.03 -7.01 -3.45
C ARG A 99 10.66 -8.35 -3.85
N ASN A 100 10.66 -8.64 -5.14
CA ASN A 100 11.39 -9.76 -5.70
C ASN A 100 12.52 -9.26 -6.62
N LYS A 101 13.40 -10.17 -7.06
CA LYS A 101 14.55 -9.85 -7.92
C LYS A 101 14.17 -9.27 -9.29
N GLU A 102 12.97 -9.52 -9.78
CA GLU A 102 12.52 -9.03 -11.08
C GLU A 102 12.02 -7.59 -11.03
N MET A 103 11.63 -7.13 -9.84
CA MET A 103 11.18 -5.76 -9.64
C MET A 103 12.37 -4.82 -9.54
N LYS A 104 12.34 -3.76 -10.32
CA LYS A 104 13.29 -2.64 -10.19
C LYS A 104 12.74 -1.59 -9.22
N LEU A 105 12.23 -2.06 -8.08
CA LEU A 105 11.75 -1.18 -7.01
C LEU A 105 12.97 -0.67 -6.24
N PRO A 106 13.22 0.65 -6.21
CA PRO A 106 14.31 1.22 -5.44
C PRO A 106 14.06 1.09 -3.94
N ASP A 107 15.08 1.32 -3.14
CA ASP A 107 14.92 1.40 -1.69
C ASP A 107 14.08 2.62 -1.33
N LEU A 108 13.00 2.39 -0.61
CA LEU A 108 12.07 3.44 -0.17
C LEU A 108 12.52 3.99 1.18
N ARG A 109 12.79 5.28 1.23
CA ARG A 109 13.23 5.93 2.47
C ARG A 109 12.19 5.77 3.57
N GLY A 110 12.62 5.24 4.72
CA GLY A 110 11.77 4.99 5.88
C GLY A 110 11.09 3.61 5.90
N ALA A 111 11.23 2.82 4.84
CA ALA A 111 10.78 1.43 4.82
C ALA A 111 11.93 0.45 5.12
N VAL A 112 11.57 -0.70 5.65
CA VAL A 112 12.42 -1.88 5.69
C VAL A 112 12.10 -2.73 4.47
N MET A 113 13.02 -2.76 3.50
CA MET A 113 12.84 -3.56 2.28
C MET A 113 13.06 -5.04 2.59
N VAL A 114 12.15 -5.89 2.11
CA VAL A 114 12.18 -7.33 2.31
C VAL A 114 12.28 -8.02 0.95
N ASP A 115 13.45 -8.55 0.66
CA ASP A 115 13.67 -9.33 -0.56
C ASP A 115 13.07 -10.74 -0.39
N ILE A 116 12.11 -11.09 -1.23
CA ILE A 116 11.41 -12.36 -1.20
C ILE A 116 11.72 -13.12 -2.51
N ASP A 117 12.18 -14.35 -2.36
CA ASP A 117 12.42 -15.28 -3.46
C ASP A 117 11.65 -16.58 -3.19
N GLY A 118 11.00 -17.11 -4.21
CA GLY A 118 10.25 -18.38 -4.12
C GLY A 118 8.97 -18.37 -4.93
N PRO A 119 8.36 -19.54 -5.10
CA PRO A 119 7.08 -19.67 -5.79
C PRO A 119 5.92 -19.18 -4.92
N TYR A 120 4.74 -19.06 -5.52
CA TYR A 120 3.50 -18.88 -4.77
C TYR A 120 3.40 -19.96 -3.66
N PRO A 121 3.04 -19.59 -2.41
CA PRO A 121 2.48 -18.33 -1.93
C PRO A 121 3.49 -17.34 -1.30
N ALA A 122 4.74 -17.30 -1.73
CA ALA A 122 5.77 -16.44 -1.13
C ALA A 122 5.39 -14.94 -1.14
N SER A 123 4.59 -14.48 -2.13
CA SER A 123 4.10 -13.09 -2.21
C SER A 123 3.00 -12.75 -1.20
N ASN A 124 2.41 -13.73 -0.52
CA ASN A 124 1.29 -13.47 0.38
C ASN A 124 1.73 -12.73 1.65
N ALA A 125 0.91 -11.77 2.08
CA ALA A 125 1.18 -10.99 3.29
C ALA A 125 1.38 -11.87 4.53
N GLY A 126 0.61 -12.95 4.70
CA GLY A 126 0.76 -13.89 5.81
C GLY A 126 2.11 -14.59 5.82
N THR A 127 2.62 -14.99 4.66
CA THR A 127 3.96 -15.61 4.52
C THR A 127 5.05 -14.62 4.89
N MET A 128 4.96 -13.38 4.40
CA MET A 128 5.89 -12.30 4.74
C MET A 128 5.90 -12.01 6.24
N ILE A 129 4.73 -11.88 6.87
CA ILE A 129 4.61 -11.65 8.31
C ILE A 129 5.25 -12.79 9.09
N ALA A 130 4.95 -14.04 8.73
CA ALA A 130 5.50 -15.21 9.43
C ALA A 130 7.02 -15.30 9.33
N ALA A 131 7.60 -14.89 8.20
CA ALA A 131 9.04 -14.96 7.96
C ALA A 131 9.80 -13.78 8.59
N VAL A 132 9.21 -12.57 8.58
CA VAL A 132 9.90 -11.34 9.03
C VAL A 132 9.68 -11.08 10.51
N LYS A 133 8.43 -11.03 10.94
CA LYS A 133 8.06 -10.73 12.34
C LYS A 133 6.66 -11.23 12.63
N PRO A 134 6.52 -12.48 13.11
CA PRO A 134 5.23 -13.09 13.41
C PRO A 134 4.38 -12.26 14.38
N VAL A 135 3.06 -12.34 14.22
CA VAL A 135 2.09 -11.69 15.10
C VAL A 135 1.81 -12.58 16.30
N ASN A 136 2.06 -12.06 17.50
CA ASN A 136 1.79 -12.76 18.74
C ASN A 136 0.40 -12.43 19.29
N LYS A 137 -0.04 -13.16 20.30
CA LYS A 137 -1.32 -12.91 20.98
C LYS A 137 -1.38 -11.48 21.51
N GLY A 138 -2.44 -10.76 21.16
CA GLY A 138 -2.68 -9.37 21.55
C GLY A 138 -2.03 -8.32 20.65
N GLU A 139 -1.18 -8.72 19.69
CA GLU A 139 -0.61 -7.81 18.71
C GLU A 139 -1.49 -7.69 17.48
N THR A 140 -1.46 -6.53 16.85
CA THR A 140 -2.10 -6.28 15.55
C THR A 140 -1.11 -5.64 14.59
N VAL A 141 -1.18 -6.04 13.33
CA VAL A 141 -0.43 -5.42 12.24
C VAL A 141 -1.37 -5.10 11.08
N ALA A 142 -1.02 -4.12 10.26
CA ALA A 142 -1.76 -3.83 9.04
C ALA A 142 -1.06 -4.43 7.82
N THR A 143 -1.85 -4.80 6.82
CA THR A 143 -1.36 -5.20 5.50
C THR A 143 -2.05 -4.41 4.40
N LEU A 144 -1.32 -4.09 3.33
CA LEU A 144 -1.85 -3.47 2.11
C LEU A 144 -0.96 -3.79 0.91
N SER A 145 -1.47 -3.52 -0.29
CA SER A 145 -0.68 -3.70 -1.53
C SER A 145 0.18 -2.47 -1.85
N LEU A 146 1.20 -2.67 -2.69
CA LEU A 146 2.03 -1.59 -3.21
C LEU A 146 1.21 -0.55 -4.01
N ALA A 147 0.20 -1.01 -4.75
CA ALA A 147 -0.72 -0.13 -5.47
C ALA A 147 -1.49 0.78 -4.51
N THR A 148 -1.94 0.24 -3.38
CA THR A 148 -2.59 1.04 -2.32
C THR A 148 -1.61 2.02 -1.68
N LEU A 149 -0.37 1.60 -1.41
CA LEU A 149 0.67 2.48 -0.89
C LEU A 149 0.93 3.66 -1.83
N ARG A 150 1.08 3.40 -3.15
CA ARG A 150 1.25 4.45 -4.16
C ARG A 150 0.07 5.41 -4.17
N ARG A 151 -1.15 4.90 -4.11
CA ARG A 151 -2.38 5.71 -4.08
C ARG A 151 -2.45 6.60 -2.85
N ILE A 152 -2.09 6.07 -1.68
CA ILE A 152 -1.98 6.83 -0.42
C ILE A 152 -0.95 7.96 -0.55
N GLY A 153 0.22 7.65 -1.11
CA GLY A 153 1.27 8.65 -1.31
C GLY A 153 0.88 9.75 -2.29
N ASN A 154 0.30 9.40 -3.43
CA ASN A 154 -0.23 10.39 -4.38
C ASN A 154 -1.30 11.28 -3.73
N LEU A 155 -2.22 10.69 -2.97
CA LEU A 155 -3.21 11.44 -2.21
C LEU A 155 -2.57 12.43 -1.23
N ALA A 156 -1.55 11.97 -0.49
CA ALA A 156 -0.86 12.82 0.49
C ALA A 156 -0.06 13.97 -0.15
N LEU A 157 0.44 13.78 -1.37
CA LEU A 157 1.19 14.78 -2.12
C LEU A 157 0.28 15.80 -2.83
N THR A 158 -0.86 15.33 -3.37
CA THR A 158 -1.68 16.12 -4.30
C THR A 158 -3.04 16.54 -3.73
N GLY A 159 -3.49 15.90 -2.66
CA GLY A 159 -4.86 16.05 -2.15
C GLY A 159 -5.91 15.39 -3.05
N ARG A 160 -5.52 14.68 -4.10
CA ARG A 160 -6.42 14.03 -5.05
C ARG A 160 -6.27 12.52 -5.01
N LEU A 161 -7.39 11.82 -5.06
CA LEU A 161 -7.40 10.36 -5.12
C LEU A 161 -7.27 9.90 -6.58
N ASP A 162 -6.14 9.27 -6.91
CA ASP A 162 -5.93 8.58 -8.17
C ASP A 162 -6.46 7.14 -8.06
N CYS A 163 -7.57 6.86 -8.74
CA CYS A 163 -8.19 5.53 -8.80
C CYS A 163 -7.78 4.73 -10.04
N SER A 164 -6.83 5.23 -10.84
CA SER A 164 -6.35 4.47 -12.00
C SER A 164 -5.72 3.16 -11.57
N THR A 165 -5.96 2.12 -12.37
CA THR A 165 -5.42 0.78 -12.13
C THR A 165 -5.03 0.14 -13.45
N THR A 166 -4.02 -0.70 -13.41
CA THR A 166 -3.60 -1.51 -14.55
C THR A 166 -4.33 -2.85 -14.51
N VAL A 167 -4.94 -3.22 -15.61
CA VAL A 167 -5.60 -4.52 -15.78
C VAL A 167 -4.92 -5.29 -16.90
N ALA A 168 -4.80 -6.62 -16.72
CA ALA A 168 -4.36 -7.51 -17.77
C ALA A 168 -5.58 -8.05 -18.50
N VAL A 169 -5.60 -7.90 -19.82
CA VAL A 169 -6.60 -8.53 -20.69
C VAL A 169 -5.88 -9.62 -21.46
N THR A 170 -6.33 -10.86 -21.29
CA THR A 170 -5.72 -12.05 -21.92
C THR A 170 -6.79 -13.05 -22.34
N GLY A 171 -6.45 -13.90 -23.30
CA GLY A 171 -7.33 -14.92 -23.83
C GLY A 171 -7.06 -15.16 -25.33
N SER A 172 -7.62 -16.26 -25.88
CA SER A 172 -7.46 -16.61 -27.30
C SER A 172 -8.00 -15.56 -28.27
N GLU A 173 -8.96 -14.74 -27.83
CA GLU A 173 -9.65 -13.71 -28.63
C GLU A 173 -8.97 -12.34 -28.55
N VAL A 174 -7.94 -12.18 -27.71
CA VAL A 174 -7.17 -10.94 -27.62
C VAL A 174 -6.11 -10.92 -28.71
N LYS A 175 -6.23 -9.99 -29.64
CA LYS A 175 -5.29 -9.77 -30.76
C LYS A 175 -4.40 -8.57 -30.49
#